data_81446c7e1a9343a50967df97af8c92ee
#
_entry.id   81446c7e1a9343a50967df97af8c92ee
#
_cell.length_a   1.000
_cell.length_b   1.000
_cell.length_c   1.000
_cell.angle_alpha   90.00
_cell.angle_beta   90.00
_cell.angle_gamma   90.00
#
_symmetry.space_group_name_H-M   'P 1'
#
loop_
_entity.id
_entity.type
_entity.pdbx_description
1 polymer ?
#
loop_
_entity_poly.entity_id
_entity_poly.type
_entity_poly.pdbx_seq_one_letter_code
_entity_poly.pdbx_strand_id
1 'polypeptide(L)'
;MTVREITREDIAEIARLEAECFPDFWTVGQLSGTFSRMDFCGVIAEEDGIATGYLIGSSLFETAEIARIAVSENFRKRGIGKALVGGFSRLVKSRGAEKILLEVRASNMPAQTLYLGVGFTPFKVRKGYYVNGEDALEMIKTL
;
A
#
# COMPACT_ATOMS: atom_id res chain seq x y z
N MET A 1 -3.16 11.16 15.07
CA MET A 1 -2.60 10.27 14.03
C MET A 1 -1.66 11.05 13.11
N THR A 2 -0.51 10.48 12.83
CA THR A 2 0.44 11.04 11.85
C THR A 2 0.72 10.02 10.77
N VAL A 3 0.96 10.50 9.55
CA VAL A 3 1.41 9.67 8.42
C VAL A 3 2.73 10.28 7.93
N ARG A 4 3.77 9.47 7.86
CA ARG A 4 5.10 9.90 7.45
C ARG A 4 5.76 8.88 6.54
N GLU A 5 6.84 9.28 5.88
CA GLU A 5 7.64 8.37 5.06
C GLU A 5 8.26 7.28 5.92
N ILE A 6 8.29 6.06 5.39
CA ILE A 6 8.92 4.90 6.03
C ILE A 6 10.44 5.04 5.99
N THR A 7 11.08 4.68 7.10
CA THR A 7 12.55 4.53 7.17
C THR A 7 12.92 3.08 7.47
N ARG A 8 14.22 2.75 7.36
CA ARG A 8 14.69 1.40 7.68
C ARG A 8 14.41 0.97 9.12
N GLU A 9 14.31 1.93 10.03
CA GLU A 9 14.00 1.67 11.44
C GLU A 9 12.57 1.15 11.62
N ASP A 10 11.71 1.31 10.63
CA ASP A 10 10.33 0.86 10.69
C ASP A 10 10.14 -0.61 10.28
N ILE A 11 11.18 -1.28 9.78
CA ILE A 11 11.06 -2.65 9.24
C ILE A 11 10.47 -3.62 10.27
N ALA A 12 10.92 -3.55 11.53
CA ALA A 12 10.42 -4.46 12.57
C ALA A 12 8.92 -4.28 12.82
N GLU A 13 8.45 -3.03 12.88
CA GLU A 13 7.03 -2.71 13.08
C GLU A 13 6.19 -3.12 11.86
N ILE A 14 6.72 -2.91 10.65
CA ILE A 14 6.04 -3.34 9.43
C ILE A 14 5.93 -4.86 9.39
N ALA A 15 7.00 -5.58 9.77
CA ALA A 15 6.99 -7.04 9.85
C ALA A 15 5.92 -7.54 10.83
N ARG A 16 5.76 -6.85 11.96
CA ARG A 16 4.72 -7.17 12.94
C ARG A 16 3.32 -7.00 12.33
N LEU A 17 3.08 -5.88 11.64
CA LEU A 17 1.80 -5.63 10.98
C LEU A 17 1.54 -6.62 9.85
N GLU A 18 2.58 -6.98 9.09
CA GLU A 18 2.48 -8.00 8.05
C GLU A 18 1.98 -9.32 8.60
N ALA A 19 2.61 -9.80 9.68
CA ALA A 19 2.26 -11.07 10.31
C ALA A 19 0.84 -11.03 10.90
N GLU A 20 0.41 -9.88 11.41
CA GLU A 20 -0.95 -9.70 11.94
C GLU A 20 -1.99 -9.72 10.82
N CYS A 21 -1.70 -9.11 9.67
CA CYS A 21 -2.71 -8.80 8.66
C CYS A 21 -2.77 -9.80 7.51
N PHE A 22 -1.69 -10.56 7.25
CA PHE A 22 -1.60 -11.42 6.07
C PHE A 22 -1.11 -12.82 6.40
N PRO A 23 -1.77 -13.87 5.85
CA PRO A 23 -1.27 -15.24 5.98
C PRO A 23 0.04 -15.45 5.22
N ASP A 24 0.25 -14.73 4.11
CA ASP A 24 1.45 -14.77 3.27
C ASP A 24 2.39 -13.59 3.58
N PHE A 25 2.56 -13.27 4.86
CA PHE A 25 3.30 -12.10 5.29
C PHE A 25 4.75 -12.10 4.84
N TRP A 26 5.27 -10.90 4.57
CA TRP A 26 6.68 -10.70 4.23
C TRP A 26 7.54 -10.70 5.48
N THR A 27 8.66 -11.40 5.42
CA THR A 27 9.63 -11.48 6.50
C THR A 27 10.47 -10.20 6.58
N VAL A 28 11.20 -10.03 7.70
CA VAL A 28 12.17 -8.95 7.85
C VAL A 28 13.18 -8.95 6.68
N GLY A 29 13.65 -10.14 6.28
CA GLY A 29 14.59 -10.27 5.16
C GLY A 29 14.00 -9.81 3.84
N GLN A 30 12.75 -10.18 3.54
CA GLN A 30 12.06 -9.74 2.32
C GLN A 30 11.81 -8.23 2.33
N LEU A 31 11.40 -7.69 3.49
CA LEU A 31 11.20 -6.25 3.65
C LEU A 31 12.52 -5.49 3.47
N SER A 32 13.61 -5.98 4.04
CA SER A 32 14.94 -5.36 3.88
C SER A 32 15.36 -5.32 2.41
N GLY A 33 15.11 -6.39 1.66
CA GLY A 33 15.36 -6.44 0.22
C GLY A 33 14.54 -5.43 -0.56
N THR A 34 13.26 -5.30 -0.22
CA THR A 34 12.36 -4.33 -0.83
C THR A 34 12.82 -2.90 -0.57
N PHE A 35 13.21 -2.59 0.68
CA PHE A 35 13.75 -1.29 1.05
C PHE A 35 15.02 -0.92 0.29
N SER A 36 15.80 -1.91 -0.13
CA SER A 36 17.06 -1.67 -0.84
C SER A 36 16.85 -1.32 -2.31
N ARG A 37 15.64 -1.42 -2.83
CA ARG A 37 15.35 -1.05 -4.22
C ARG A 37 15.37 0.46 -4.38
N MET A 38 15.91 0.93 -5.50
CA MET A 38 15.99 2.36 -5.81
C MET A 38 14.62 3.03 -5.97
N ASP A 39 13.63 2.25 -6.40
CA ASP A 39 12.27 2.74 -6.63
C ASP A 39 11.36 2.62 -5.41
N PHE A 40 11.86 2.14 -4.28
CA PHE A 40 11.07 1.95 -3.07
C PHE A 40 10.46 3.26 -2.58
N CYS A 41 9.20 3.18 -2.18
CA CYS A 41 8.43 4.29 -1.62
C CYS A 41 7.43 3.73 -0.61
N GLY A 42 7.25 4.42 0.50
CA GLY A 42 6.23 3.98 1.45
C GLY A 42 5.97 4.98 2.55
N VAL A 43 4.80 4.84 3.16
CA VAL A 43 4.37 5.66 4.29
C VAL A 43 3.87 4.77 5.43
N ILE A 44 3.98 5.28 6.64
CA ILE A 44 3.52 4.59 7.85
C ILE A 44 2.65 5.53 8.67
N ALA A 45 1.58 4.99 9.22
CA ALA A 45 0.69 5.72 10.12
C ALA A 45 1.00 5.37 11.57
N GLU A 46 1.04 6.36 12.41
CA GLU A 46 1.33 6.22 13.84
C GLU A 46 0.31 6.95 14.68
N GLU A 47 0.03 6.39 15.86
CA GLU A 47 -0.82 7.00 16.87
C GLU A 47 -0.16 6.73 18.23
N ASP A 48 0.18 7.81 18.94
CA ASP A 48 0.88 7.75 20.24
C ASP A 48 2.17 6.89 20.16
N GLY A 49 2.92 7.02 19.05
CA GLY A 49 4.17 6.29 18.85
C GLY A 49 4.00 4.83 18.41
N ILE A 50 2.77 4.38 18.22
CA ILE A 50 2.47 3.01 17.80
C ILE A 50 2.11 3.00 16.31
N ALA A 51 2.75 2.11 15.54
CA ALA A 51 2.42 1.93 14.15
C ALA A 51 1.05 1.28 14.00
N THR A 52 0.13 1.95 13.33
CA THR A 52 -1.25 1.47 13.13
C THR A 52 -1.52 0.94 11.73
N GLY A 53 -0.66 1.29 10.78
CA GLY A 53 -0.77 0.82 9.41
C GLY A 53 0.38 1.32 8.56
N TYR A 54 0.49 0.76 7.36
CA TYR A 54 1.52 1.17 6.41
C TYR A 54 1.03 0.95 4.98
N LEU A 55 1.69 1.63 4.06
CA LEU A 55 1.52 1.42 2.64
C LEU A 55 2.90 1.41 2.01
N ILE A 56 3.24 0.34 1.28
CA ILE A 56 4.49 0.22 0.56
C ILE A 56 4.24 0.05 -0.93
N GLY A 57 5.13 0.61 -1.71
CA GLY A 57 5.05 0.58 -3.15
C GLY A 57 6.34 1.05 -3.79
N SER A 58 6.22 1.57 -4.99
CA SER A 58 7.35 2.04 -5.77
C SER A 58 6.99 3.31 -6.53
N SER A 59 8.02 4.06 -6.90
CA SER A 59 7.86 5.22 -7.78
C SER A 59 9.05 5.28 -8.73
N LEU A 60 8.76 5.26 -10.03
CA LEU A 60 9.78 5.31 -11.07
C LEU A 60 9.28 6.21 -12.19
N PHE A 61 9.96 7.35 -12.39
CA PHE A 61 9.54 8.37 -13.36
C PHE A 61 8.10 8.82 -13.11
N GLU A 62 7.23 8.76 -14.12
CA GLU A 62 5.85 9.25 -14.03
C GLU A 62 4.87 8.25 -13.39
N THR A 63 5.32 7.02 -13.08
CA THR A 63 4.43 5.96 -12.59
C THR A 63 4.82 5.50 -11.20
N ALA A 64 3.86 5.49 -10.29
CA ALA A 64 3.98 4.87 -8.98
C ALA A 64 3.05 3.66 -8.90
N GLU A 65 3.36 2.72 -8.01
CA GLU A 65 2.54 1.53 -7.78
C GLU A 65 2.38 1.31 -6.29
N ILE A 66 1.18 0.89 -5.89
CA ILE A 66 0.93 0.39 -4.54
C ILE A 66 1.10 -1.13 -4.58
N ALA A 67 2.03 -1.64 -3.76
CA ALA A 67 2.26 -3.08 -3.65
C ALA A 67 1.45 -3.68 -2.51
N ARG A 68 1.36 -2.99 -1.38
CA ARG A 68 0.74 -3.53 -0.18
C ARG A 68 0.27 -2.41 0.74
N ILE A 69 -0.92 -2.57 1.31
CA ILE A 69 -1.45 -1.69 2.33
C ILE A 69 -2.05 -2.53 3.46
N ALA A 70 -1.78 -2.17 4.69
CA ALA A 70 -2.34 -2.84 5.85
C ALA A 70 -2.67 -1.86 6.96
N VAL A 71 -3.74 -2.13 7.67
CA VAL A 71 -4.15 -1.39 8.88
C VAL A 71 -4.37 -2.42 9.97
N SER A 72 -3.77 -2.21 11.13
CA SER A 72 -3.95 -3.08 12.30
C SER A 72 -5.44 -3.22 12.62
N GLU A 73 -5.85 -4.43 12.96
CA GLU A 73 -7.26 -4.78 13.16
C GLU A 73 -7.96 -3.84 14.14
N ASN A 74 -7.29 -3.50 15.25
CA ASN A 74 -7.86 -2.63 16.28
C ASN A 74 -8.02 -1.17 15.84
N PHE A 75 -7.45 -0.80 14.71
CA PHE A 75 -7.45 0.58 14.20
C PHE A 75 -8.23 0.73 12.90
N ARG A 76 -8.90 -0.31 12.44
CA ARG A 76 -9.70 -0.26 11.21
C ARG A 76 -10.95 0.59 11.37
N LYS A 77 -11.52 1.04 10.25
CA LYS A 77 -12.71 1.90 10.19
C LYS A 77 -12.53 3.27 10.83
N ARG A 78 -11.29 3.76 10.89
CA ARG A 78 -10.95 5.10 11.42
C ARG A 78 -10.36 6.02 10.36
N GLY A 79 -10.41 5.64 9.07
CA GLY A 79 -9.88 6.45 7.98
C GLY A 79 -8.37 6.35 7.80
N ILE A 80 -7.70 5.39 8.44
CA ILE A 80 -6.24 5.24 8.34
C ILE A 80 -5.83 4.80 6.93
N GLY A 81 -6.54 3.87 6.32
CA GLY A 81 -6.26 3.46 4.93
C GLY A 81 -6.33 4.63 3.96
N LYS A 82 -7.36 5.47 4.10
CA LYS A 82 -7.52 6.68 3.30
C LYS A 82 -6.37 7.65 3.53
N ALA A 83 -5.96 7.84 4.78
CA ALA A 83 -4.84 8.72 5.13
C ALA A 83 -3.52 8.20 4.56
N LEU A 84 -3.30 6.87 4.57
CA LEU A 84 -2.12 6.24 3.98
C LEU A 84 -2.06 6.47 2.47
N VAL A 85 -3.16 6.26 1.76
CA VAL A 85 -3.22 6.52 0.31
C VAL A 85 -2.95 8.00 0.03
N GLY A 86 -3.52 8.90 0.83
CA GLY A 86 -3.29 10.34 0.70
C GLY A 86 -1.82 10.71 0.90
N GLY A 87 -1.18 10.17 1.95
CA GLY A 87 0.23 10.39 2.23
C GLY A 87 1.13 9.83 1.13
N PHE A 88 0.85 8.63 0.66
CA PHE A 88 1.58 8.03 -0.45
C PHE A 88 1.44 8.85 -1.73
N SER A 89 0.24 9.31 -2.03
CA SER A 89 -0.03 10.14 -3.22
C SER A 89 0.79 11.43 -3.20
N ARG A 90 0.85 12.10 -2.06
CA ARG A 90 1.65 13.32 -1.90
C ARG A 90 3.14 13.02 -2.07
N LEU A 91 3.61 11.93 -1.46
CA LEU A 91 5.02 11.54 -1.53
C LEU A 91 5.46 11.27 -2.97
N VAL A 92 4.73 10.43 -3.70
CA VAL A 92 5.12 10.06 -5.06
C VAL A 92 4.94 11.23 -6.04
N LYS A 93 3.93 12.07 -5.83
CA LYS A 93 3.76 13.29 -6.62
C LYS A 93 4.96 14.23 -6.47
N SER A 94 5.48 14.37 -5.24
CA SER A 94 6.67 15.18 -4.98
C SER A 94 7.92 14.63 -5.68
N ARG A 95 7.92 13.36 -6.04
CA ARG A 95 9.01 12.67 -6.76
C ARG A 95 8.80 12.62 -8.28
N GLY A 96 7.75 13.27 -8.77
CA GLY A 96 7.48 13.36 -10.21
C GLY A 96 6.46 12.37 -10.76
N ALA A 97 5.82 11.57 -9.91
CA ALA A 97 4.79 10.66 -10.37
C ALA A 97 3.56 11.44 -10.86
N GLU A 98 2.96 10.96 -11.94
CA GLU A 98 1.77 11.54 -12.54
C GLU A 98 0.56 10.63 -12.37
N LYS A 99 0.78 9.35 -12.02
CA LYS A 99 -0.27 8.37 -11.81
C LYS A 99 0.19 7.29 -10.84
N ILE A 100 -0.79 6.66 -10.20
CA ILE A 100 -0.58 5.51 -9.32
C ILE A 100 -1.39 4.35 -9.86
N LEU A 101 -0.74 3.18 -9.97
CA LEU A 101 -1.36 1.92 -10.38
C LEU A 101 -1.42 0.96 -9.19
N LEU A 102 -2.40 0.10 -9.18
CA LEU A 102 -2.48 -1.00 -8.22
C LEU A 102 -3.23 -2.18 -8.82
N GLU A 103 -3.04 -3.35 -8.23
CA GLU A 103 -3.82 -4.54 -8.52
C GLU A 103 -4.51 -5.00 -7.24
N VAL A 104 -5.76 -5.38 -7.35
CA VAL A 104 -6.56 -5.86 -6.22
C VAL A 104 -7.32 -7.11 -6.64
N ARG A 105 -7.47 -8.08 -5.73
CA ARG A 105 -8.25 -9.28 -5.99
C ARG A 105 -9.70 -8.92 -6.30
N ALA A 106 -10.27 -9.58 -7.28
CA ALA A 106 -11.66 -9.36 -7.68
C ALA A 106 -12.63 -9.54 -6.51
N SER A 107 -12.31 -10.41 -5.56
CA SER A 107 -13.14 -10.68 -4.38
C SER A 107 -12.94 -9.70 -3.24
N ASN A 108 -11.88 -8.86 -3.29
CA ASN A 108 -11.56 -7.96 -2.19
C ASN A 108 -12.37 -6.67 -2.29
N MET A 109 -13.66 -6.74 -1.93
CA MET A 109 -14.56 -5.60 -2.01
C MET A 109 -14.20 -4.46 -1.05
N PRO A 110 -13.76 -4.72 0.19
CA PRO A 110 -13.35 -3.61 1.06
C PRO A 110 -12.20 -2.78 0.49
N ALA A 111 -11.19 -3.42 -0.10
CA ALA A 111 -10.08 -2.72 -0.73
C ALA A 111 -10.54 -1.92 -1.95
N GLN A 112 -11.36 -2.51 -2.80
CA GLN A 112 -11.91 -1.81 -3.97
C GLN A 112 -12.72 -0.58 -3.56
N THR A 113 -13.53 -0.70 -2.51
CA THR A 113 -14.30 0.43 -1.97
C THR A 113 -13.38 1.54 -1.47
N LEU A 114 -12.31 1.19 -0.74
CA LEU A 114 -11.32 2.16 -0.30
C LEU A 114 -10.71 2.91 -1.50
N TYR A 115 -10.24 2.18 -2.50
CA TYR A 115 -9.58 2.78 -3.65
C TYR A 115 -10.51 3.65 -4.49
N LEU A 116 -11.73 3.21 -4.73
CA LEU A 116 -12.73 4.04 -5.39
C LEU A 116 -12.99 5.32 -4.62
N GLY A 117 -13.10 5.23 -3.31
CA GLY A 117 -13.35 6.38 -2.43
C GLY A 117 -12.23 7.42 -2.42
N VAL A 118 -11.02 7.06 -2.78
CA VAL A 118 -9.87 7.97 -2.83
C VAL A 118 -9.46 8.34 -4.25
N GLY A 119 -10.29 8.03 -5.25
CA GLY A 119 -10.09 8.52 -6.62
C GLY A 119 -9.50 7.55 -7.62
N PHE A 120 -9.32 6.28 -7.25
CA PHE A 120 -8.92 5.26 -8.24
C PHE A 120 -10.12 4.83 -9.06
N THR A 121 -9.86 4.48 -10.32
CA THR A 121 -10.87 3.91 -11.22
C THR A 121 -10.35 2.60 -11.80
N PRO A 122 -11.24 1.60 -11.99
CA PRO A 122 -10.83 0.35 -12.64
C PRO A 122 -10.57 0.59 -14.12
N PHE A 123 -9.56 -0.08 -14.68
CA PHE A 123 -9.26 0.06 -16.11
C PHE A 123 -8.94 -1.25 -16.81
N LYS A 124 -8.64 -2.33 -16.08
CA LYS A 124 -8.28 -3.61 -16.70
C LYS A 124 -8.53 -4.75 -15.74
N VAL A 125 -8.91 -5.91 -16.28
CA VAL A 125 -9.02 -7.17 -15.54
C VAL A 125 -7.94 -8.11 -16.06
N ARG A 126 -7.14 -8.70 -15.15
CA ARG A 126 -6.18 -9.74 -15.49
C ARG A 126 -6.77 -11.08 -15.07
N LYS A 127 -7.18 -11.88 -16.03
CA LYS A 127 -7.78 -13.19 -15.80
C LYS A 127 -6.78 -14.16 -15.22
N GLY A 128 -7.18 -14.86 -14.13
CA GLY A 128 -6.38 -15.92 -13.53
C GLY A 128 -5.03 -15.45 -12.98
N TYR A 129 -4.90 -14.19 -12.61
CA TYR A 129 -3.64 -13.56 -12.23
C TYR A 129 -3.01 -14.16 -10.96
N TYR A 130 -3.85 -14.47 -9.95
CA TYR A 130 -3.36 -15.02 -8.68
C TYR A 130 -3.20 -16.53 -8.75
N VAL A 131 -2.35 -17.08 -7.88
CA VAL A 131 -2.03 -18.52 -7.86
C VAL A 131 -3.28 -19.39 -7.72
N ASN A 132 -4.29 -18.92 -6.97
CA ASN A 132 -5.54 -19.65 -6.81
C ASN A 132 -6.51 -19.51 -8.00
N GLY A 133 -6.09 -18.84 -9.07
CA GLY A 133 -6.91 -18.66 -10.27
C GLY A 133 -7.81 -17.43 -10.23
N GLU A 134 -7.82 -16.70 -9.13
CA GLU A 134 -8.63 -15.49 -9.00
C GLU A 134 -8.14 -14.38 -9.93
N ASP A 135 -9.08 -13.60 -10.49
CA ASP A 135 -8.77 -12.45 -11.32
C ASP A 135 -8.24 -11.28 -10.49
N ALA A 136 -7.40 -10.44 -11.11
CA ALA A 136 -7.00 -9.16 -10.56
C ALA A 136 -7.72 -8.03 -11.29
N LEU A 137 -8.15 -7.03 -10.53
CA LEU A 137 -8.64 -5.77 -11.07
C LEU A 137 -7.50 -4.76 -11.00
N GLU A 138 -7.09 -4.19 -12.14
CA GLU A 138 -6.12 -3.11 -12.14
C GLU A 138 -6.86 -1.78 -12.04
N MET A 139 -6.39 -0.94 -11.13
CA MET A 139 -6.97 0.39 -10.89
C MET A 139 -5.90 1.47 -11.06
N ILE A 140 -6.33 2.64 -11.45
CA ILE A 140 -5.45 3.79 -11.73
C ILE A 140 -6.00 5.06 -11.08
N LYS A 141 -5.09 5.89 -10.57
CA LYS A 141 -5.41 7.23 -10.10
C LYS A 141 -4.45 8.22 -10.78
N THR A 142 -5.00 9.24 -11.43
CA THR A 142 -4.23 10.36 -11.96
C THR A 142 -3.97 11.37 -10.84
N LEU A 143 -2.73 11.82 -10.75
CA LEU A 143 -2.30 12.75 -9.70
C LEU A 143 -2.38 14.22 -10.14
#